data_0b8c04afc632c4168e286c6d6dfd0c7d
#
_entry.id   0b8c04afc632c4168e286c6d6dfd0c7d
#
_cell.length_a   1.000
_cell.length_b   1.000
_cell.length_c   1.000
_cell.angle_alpha   90.00
_cell.angle_beta   90.00
_cell.angle_gamma   90.00
#
_symmetry.space_group_name_H-M   'P 1'
#
loop_
_entity.id
_entity.type
_entity.pdbx_description
1 polymer ?
#
loop_
_entity_poly.entity_id
_entity_poly.type
_entity_poly.pdbx_seq_one_letter_code
_entity_poly.pdbx_strand_id
1 'polypeptide(L)'
;MLQREGKIAVLLIKVKGLKTYFYTEDGVGRAVDGVDFTIEREKTLGMVGESGCGKSVTALSIMRLIPTPPGRIEAGEILYHRNGDVIDLTKLDPRGTEMRSIRGNEIAMIFQEPMTSLNPVYTIGKQIMEAIILHQRLRKKEARKKTIEMLHAVGIPSPERTIDEYPHQLSGGMRQRAMIAMALSCNPSLLIADEPTTALDVTIQAQVLELMNNLRTEFKTAILFITHDLGVIANMVDDVVVMYLGRIVEGAPVRDIFHNPKHPYTHGLMNSIPSLTSTRKERLTPIEGIVPDSFEILQGCGFEPRCPHVMEICRNQIPQLKEVAPGHLAACWLFE
;
A
#
# COMPACT_ATOMS: atom_id res chain seq x y z
N MET A 1 -9.91 5.13 -33.92
CA MET A 1 -8.60 4.55 -34.24
C MET A 1 -7.54 5.43 -33.57
N LEU A 2 -7.22 5.19 -32.32
CA LEU A 2 -6.16 5.86 -31.55
C LEU A 2 -5.26 4.74 -31.04
N GLN A 3 -4.12 4.59 -31.69
CA GLN A 3 -3.04 3.70 -31.27
C GLN A 3 -2.54 4.20 -29.91
N ARG A 4 -2.78 3.44 -28.84
CA ARG A 4 -2.01 3.55 -27.60
C ARG A 4 -0.60 3.05 -27.95
N GLU A 5 0.35 3.96 -28.01
CA GLU A 5 1.77 3.62 -28.08
C GLU A 5 2.09 2.70 -26.90
N GLY A 6 2.48 1.47 -27.21
CA GLY A 6 2.82 0.44 -26.23
C GLY A 6 4.14 0.80 -25.52
N LYS A 7 4.07 1.58 -24.44
CA LYS A 7 5.15 1.54 -23.45
C LYS A 7 5.17 0.12 -22.88
N ILE A 8 6.25 -0.61 -23.12
CA ILE A 8 6.50 -1.90 -22.47
C ILE A 8 6.44 -1.63 -20.97
N ALA A 9 5.46 -2.24 -20.30
CA ALA A 9 5.30 -2.13 -18.86
C ALA A 9 6.60 -2.58 -18.18
N VAL A 10 7.30 -1.65 -17.52
CA VAL A 10 8.58 -1.96 -16.88
C VAL A 10 8.29 -2.35 -15.45
N LEU A 11 8.45 -3.63 -15.17
CA LEU A 11 8.23 -4.21 -13.85
C LEU A 11 9.20 -3.60 -12.83
N LEU A 12 8.68 -3.23 -11.64
CA LEU A 12 9.46 -2.73 -10.52
C LEU A 12 9.54 -3.73 -9.37
N ILE A 13 8.36 -4.20 -8.91
CA ILE A 13 8.26 -5.24 -7.88
C ILE A 13 7.40 -6.39 -8.42
N LYS A 14 7.83 -7.62 -8.15
CA LYS A 14 7.01 -8.82 -8.33
C LYS A 14 6.99 -9.63 -7.04
N VAL A 15 5.83 -9.75 -6.46
CA VAL A 15 5.58 -10.62 -5.31
C VAL A 15 5.00 -11.94 -5.82
N LYS A 16 5.54 -13.05 -5.33
CA LYS A 16 5.11 -14.40 -5.71
C LYS A 16 4.92 -15.28 -4.48
N GLY A 17 3.73 -15.79 -4.29
CA GLY A 17 3.39 -16.77 -3.26
C GLY A 17 3.79 -16.33 -1.85
N LEU A 18 3.78 -15.02 -1.56
CA LEU A 18 4.24 -14.47 -0.29
C LEU A 18 3.39 -14.99 0.86
N LYS A 19 4.06 -15.56 1.88
CA LYS A 19 3.45 -15.99 3.14
C LYS A 19 4.17 -15.34 4.31
N THR A 20 3.41 -14.62 5.15
CA THR A 20 3.93 -14.00 6.37
C THR A 20 3.01 -14.36 7.53
N TYR A 21 3.55 -15.08 8.50
CA TYR A 21 2.83 -15.65 9.63
C TYR A 21 3.36 -15.09 10.95
N PHE A 22 2.49 -15.08 11.96
CA PHE A 22 2.81 -14.67 13.33
C PHE A 22 2.58 -15.84 14.27
N TYR A 23 3.60 -16.19 15.03
CA TYR A 23 3.60 -17.29 16.00
C TYR A 23 3.38 -16.72 17.40
N THR A 24 2.19 -16.84 17.91
CA THR A 24 1.77 -16.36 19.24
C THR A 24 1.40 -17.53 20.14
N GLU A 25 1.13 -17.26 21.42
CA GLU A 25 0.64 -18.27 22.36
C GLU A 25 -0.75 -18.79 21.96
N ASP A 26 -1.56 -17.96 21.27
CA ASP A 26 -2.90 -18.32 20.80
C ASP A 26 -2.89 -19.16 19.50
N GLY A 27 -1.73 -19.29 18.85
CA GLY A 27 -1.59 -20.06 17.62
C GLY A 27 -0.80 -19.36 16.50
N VAL A 28 -1.02 -19.81 15.26
CA VAL A 28 -0.34 -19.29 14.06
C VAL A 28 -1.29 -18.40 13.27
N GLY A 29 -1.11 -17.09 13.40
CA GLY A 29 -1.84 -16.10 12.61
C GLY A 29 -1.28 -16.00 11.19
N ARG A 30 -2.09 -16.32 10.15
CA ARG A 30 -1.71 -16.29 8.74
C ARG A 30 -2.09 -14.94 8.13
N ALA A 31 -1.33 -13.89 8.48
CA ALA A 31 -1.64 -12.54 8.06
C ALA A 31 -1.51 -12.31 6.55
N VAL A 32 -0.60 -13.02 5.88
CA VAL A 32 -0.44 -13.08 4.41
C VAL A 32 -0.22 -14.53 4.02
N ASP A 33 -1.04 -15.07 3.13
CA ASP A 33 -1.03 -16.50 2.80
C ASP A 33 -1.14 -16.76 1.30
N GLY A 34 -0.02 -16.63 0.59
CA GLY A 34 0.09 -16.93 -0.85
C GLY A 34 -0.36 -15.77 -1.72
N VAL A 35 0.20 -14.59 -1.50
CA VAL A 35 -0.13 -13.36 -2.23
C VAL A 35 0.77 -13.21 -3.45
N ASP A 36 0.13 -12.94 -4.62
CA ASP A 36 0.77 -12.72 -5.91
C ASP A 36 0.32 -11.39 -6.52
N PHE A 37 1.24 -10.46 -6.79
CA PHE A 37 0.95 -9.22 -7.51
C PHE A 37 2.23 -8.58 -8.07
N THR A 38 2.04 -7.58 -8.93
CA THR A 38 3.13 -6.79 -9.52
C THR A 38 2.91 -5.31 -9.34
N ILE A 39 4.00 -4.56 -9.22
CA ILE A 39 4.00 -3.09 -9.25
C ILE A 39 4.87 -2.69 -10.43
N GLU A 40 4.31 -1.89 -11.35
CA GLU A 40 5.02 -1.35 -12.49
C GLU A 40 5.62 0.01 -12.16
N ARG A 41 6.72 0.36 -12.86
CA ARG A 41 7.34 1.68 -12.69
C ARG A 41 6.37 2.81 -13.06
N GLU A 42 6.44 3.90 -12.32
CA GLU A 42 5.64 5.12 -12.54
C GLU A 42 4.12 4.92 -12.41
N LYS A 43 3.64 3.71 -12.04
CA LYS A 43 2.23 3.41 -11.81
C LYS A 43 1.87 3.37 -10.33
N THR A 44 0.59 3.55 -10.05
CA THR A 44 0.02 3.36 -8.72
C THR A 44 -0.80 2.08 -8.68
N LEU A 45 -0.42 1.15 -7.79
CA LEU A 45 -1.21 -0.03 -7.45
C LEU A 45 -1.97 0.25 -6.14
N GLY A 46 -3.30 0.16 -6.19
CA GLY A 46 -4.14 0.18 -5.00
C GLY A 46 -4.23 -1.21 -4.36
N MET A 47 -4.08 -1.28 -3.03
CA MET A 47 -4.35 -2.50 -2.27
C MET A 47 -5.46 -2.21 -1.26
N VAL A 48 -6.62 -2.82 -1.47
CA VAL A 48 -7.84 -2.55 -0.70
C VAL A 48 -8.37 -3.79 0.02
N GLY A 49 -9.15 -3.59 1.05
CA GLY A 49 -9.82 -4.63 1.84
C GLY A 49 -10.13 -4.16 3.26
N GLU A 50 -10.91 -4.96 3.99
CA GLU A 50 -11.26 -4.67 5.39
C GLU A 50 -10.02 -4.59 6.29
N SER A 51 -10.16 -3.96 7.47
CA SER A 51 -9.08 -3.92 8.47
C SER A 51 -8.67 -5.33 8.88
N GLY A 52 -7.37 -5.55 9.08
CA GLY A 52 -6.83 -6.87 9.47
C GLY A 52 -6.66 -7.87 8.32
N CYS A 53 -7.02 -7.56 7.07
CA CYS A 53 -6.89 -8.51 5.96
C CYS A 53 -5.45 -8.76 5.45
N GLY A 54 -4.43 -8.10 6.05
CA GLY A 54 -3.01 -8.36 5.74
C GLY A 54 -2.30 -7.30 4.89
N LYS A 55 -2.94 -6.18 4.52
CA LYS A 55 -2.37 -5.11 3.66
C LYS A 55 -1.07 -4.54 4.22
N SER A 56 -1.09 -4.03 5.45
CA SER A 56 0.08 -3.45 6.12
C SER A 56 1.17 -4.51 6.34
N VAL A 57 0.80 -5.75 6.63
CA VAL A 57 1.77 -6.86 6.76
C VAL A 57 2.46 -7.15 5.43
N THR A 58 1.73 -7.07 4.31
CA THR A 58 2.32 -7.20 2.96
C THR A 58 3.33 -6.08 2.70
N ALA A 59 2.99 -4.83 3.03
CA ALA A 59 3.90 -3.68 2.92
C ALA A 59 5.16 -3.84 3.79
N LEU A 60 4.98 -4.22 5.05
CA LEU A 60 6.10 -4.48 5.98
C LEU A 60 6.96 -5.67 5.53
N SER A 61 6.38 -6.66 4.85
CA SER A 61 7.14 -7.79 4.27
C SER A 61 8.06 -7.32 3.14
N ILE A 62 7.56 -6.44 2.24
CA ILE A 62 8.39 -5.82 1.18
C ILE A 62 9.55 -5.04 1.80
N MET A 63 9.26 -4.28 2.86
CA MET A 63 10.27 -3.50 3.58
C MET A 63 11.17 -4.35 4.48
N ARG A 64 10.91 -5.66 4.63
CA ARG A 64 11.62 -6.53 5.59
C ARG A 64 11.59 -5.97 7.02
N LEU A 65 10.45 -5.40 7.42
CA LEU A 65 10.22 -4.77 8.73
C LEU A 65 9.28 -5.57 9.63
N ILE A 66 8.98 -6.82 9.28
CA ILE A 66 8.19 -7.71 10.14
C ILE A 66 8.95 -7.95 11.45
N PRO A 67 8.34 -7.64 12.62
CA PRO A 67 8.95 -7.93 13.92
C PRO A 67 9.20 -9.42 14.08
N THR A 68 10.45 -9.80 14.28
CA THR A 68 10.85 -11.21 14.44
C THR A 68 11.61 -11.38 15.75
N PRO A 69 11.09 -12.16 16.72
CA PRO A 69 9.74 -12.73 16.82
C PRO A 69 8.65 -11.67 17.05
N PRO A 70 7.32 -11.93 16.91
CA PRO A 70 6.69 -13.23 16.60
C PRO A 70 6.47 -13.49 15.10
N GLY A 71 6.70 -12.49 14.20
CA GLY A 71 6.42 -12.61 12.79
C GLY A 71 7.56 -13.24 11.99
N ARG A 72 7.21 -13.92 10.90
CA ARG A 72 8.17 -14.52 9.97
C ARG A 72 7.64 -14.58 8.55
N ILE A 73 8.48 -14.31 7.55
CA ILE A 73 8.19 -14.64 6.16
C ILE A 73 8.52 -16.13 5.98
N GLU A 74 7.46 -16.93 5.77
CA GLU A 74 7.56 -18.39 5.68
C GLU A 74 7.90 -18.88 4.29
N ALA A 75 7.36 -18.21 3.25
CA ALA A 75 7.55 -18.60 1.87
C ALA A 75 7.32 -17.43 0.92
N GLY A 76 7.64 -17.67 -0.35
CA GLY A 76 7.46 -16.73 -1.44
C GLY A 76 8.70 -15.90 -1.74
N GLU A 77 8.58 -15.09 -2.79
CA GLU A 77 9.65 -14.23 -3.29
C GLU A 77 9.14 -12.80 -3.43
N ILE A 78 10.01 -11.83 -3.16
CA ILE A 78 9.78 -10.41 -3.41
C ILE A 78 10.90 -9.92 -4.32
N LEU A 79 10.65 -9.95 -5.62
CA LEU A 79 11.63 -9.63 -6.65
C LEU A 79 11.60 -8.12 -6.96
N TYR A 80 12.67 -7.43 -6.63
CA TYR A 80 12.88 -6.03 -6.93
C TYR A 80 13.76 -5.87 -8.20
N HIS A 81 13.20 -5.25 -9.23
CA HIS A 81 13.88 -5.00 -10.49
C HIS A 81 14.62 -3.66 -10.44
N ARG A 82 15.93 -3.74 -10.14
CA ARG A 82 16.82 -2.60 -9.92
C ARG A 82 17.75 -2.42 -11.11
N ASN A 83 17.49 -1.42 -11.96
CA ASN A 83 18.43 -1.01 -13.04
C ASN A 83 19.02 -2.16 -13.89
N GLY A 84 18.22 -3.18 -14.19
CA GLY A 84 18.63 -4.36 -14.97
C GLY A 84 18.93 -5.60 -14.13
N ASP A 85 19.17 -5.46 -12.85
CA ASP A 85 19.32 -6.57 -11.91
C ASP A 85 18.00 -6.93 -11.23
N VAL A 86 17.87 -8.17 -10.78
CA VAL A 86 16.71 -8.63 -9.99
C VAL A 86 17.19 -9.11 -8.63
N ILE A 87 16.73 -8.45 -7.58
CA ILE A 87 17.09 -8.75 -6.21
C ILE A 87 15.88 -9.37 -5.50
N ASP A 88 16.03 -10.55 -4.93
CA ASP A 88 15.01 -11.13 -4.06
C ASP A 88 15.16 -10.59 -2.63
N LEU A 89 14.28 -9.66 -2.27
CA LEU A 89 14.32 -9.00 -0.96
C LEU A 89 14.12 -9.99 0.20
N THR A 90 13.46 -11.15 -0.03
CA THR A 90 13.23 -12.14 1.02
C THR A 90 14.52 -12.82 1.47
N LYS A 91 15.53 -12.86 0.60
CA LYS A 91 16.84 -13.47 0.87
C LYS A 91 17.84 -12.52 1.53
N LEU A 92 17.54 -11.22 1.54
CA LEU A 92 18.42 -10.25 2.19
C LEU A 92 18.30 -10.34 3.72
N ASP A 93 19.43 -10.18 4.40
CA ASP A 93 19.42 -9.96 5.86
C ASP A 93 18.66 -8.65 6.16
N PRO A 94 17.59 -8.68 6.99
CA PRO A 94 16.83 -7.47 7.33
C PRO A 94 17.69 -6.36 7.96
N ARG A 95 18.80 -6.70 8.60
CA ARG A 95 19.73 -5.76 9.23
C ARG A 95 21.00 -5.55 8.39
N GLY A 96 21.12 -6.25 7.27
CA GLY A 96 22.27 -6.19 6.37
C GLY A 96 22.40 -4.84 5.66
N THR A 97 23.61 -4.57 5.19
CA THR A 97 23.95 -3.30 4.52
C THR A 97 23.15 -3.09 3.23
N GLU A 98 22.88 -4.15 2.47
CA GLU A 98 22.13 -4.08 1.23
C GLU A 98 20.68 -3.67 1.46
N MET A 99 19.96 -4.35 2.37
CA MET A 99 18.58 -3.97 2.70
C MET A 99 18.49 -2.56 3.30
N ARG A 100 19.47 -2.15 4.09
CA ARG A 100 19.55 -0.79 4.63
C ARG A 100 19.82 0.26 3.55
N SER A 101 20.54 -0.08 2.48
CA SER A 101 20.75 0.82 1.35
C SER A 101 19.50 0.98 0.47
N ILE A 102 18.59 -0.01 0.47
CA ILE A 102 17.33 0.03 -0.26
C ILE A 102 16.28 0.84 0.51
N ARG A 103 16.14 0.61 1.83
CA ARG A 103 15.15 1.30 2.67
C ARG A 103 15.41 2.79 2.74
N GLY A 104 14.35 3.58 2.49
CA GLY A 104 14.40 5.04 2.54
C GLY A 104 15.11 5.69 1.36
N ASN A 105 15.84 4.92 0.57
CA ASN A 105 16.53 5.41 -0.63
C ASN A 105 15.81 5.00 -1.91
N GLU A 106 15.59 3.70 -2.11
CA GLU A 106 14.99 3.15 -3.32
C GLU A 106 13.53 2.73 -3.12
N ILE A 107 13.22 2.25 -1.92
CA ILE A 107 11.87 1.93 -1.46
C ILE A 107 11.63 2.68 -0.17
N ALA A 108 10.68 3.60 -0.16
CA ALA A 108 10.28 4.38 1.01
C ALA A 108 8.86 4.00 1.46
N MET A 109 8.52 4.30 2.71
CA MET A 109 7.21 4.01 3.26
C MET A 109 6.68 5.19 4.09
N ILE A 110 5.40 5.51 3.90
CA ILE A 110 4.60 6.33 4.79
C ILE A 110 3.76 5.37 5.63
N PHE A 111 3.92 5.44 6.96
CA PHE A 111 3.19 4.59 7.90
C PHE A 111 1.84 5.19 8.25
N GLN A 112 0.93 4.32 8.71
CA GLN A 112 -0.48 4.64 8.99
C GLN A 112 -0.70 5.79 9.98
N GLU A 113 0.19 5.97 10.96
CA GLU A 113 0.03 6.99 11.99
C GLU A 113 1.08 8.11 11.91
N PRO A 114 0.70 9.33 11.45
CA PRO A 114 1.62 10.47 11.39
C PRO A 114 2.18 10.88 12.76
N MET A 115 1.39 10.65 13.82
CA MET A 115 1.74 11.08 15.17
C MET A 115 2.89 10.28 15.78
N THR A 116 3.01 8.99 15.40
CA THR A 116 4.04 8.07 15.90
C THR A 116 5.25 7.98 14.97
N SER A 117 5.09 8.40 13.71
CA SER A 117 6.14 8.30 12.67
C SER A 117 7.20 9.39 12.77
N LEU A 118 6.84 10.58 13.26
CA LEU A 118 7.79 11.67 13.51
C LEU A 118 8.27 11.64 14.95
N ASN A 119 9.59 11.62 15.14
CA ASN A 119 10.18 11.67 16.47
C ASN A 119 9.98 13.07 17.11
N PRO A 120 9.26 13.19 18.26
CA PRO A 120 8.88 14.48 18.83
C PRO A 120 10.05 15.29 19.39
N VAL A 121 11.20 14.68 19.65
CA VAL A 121 12.39 15.34 20.23
C VAL A 121 13.40 15.82 19.19
N TYR A 122 13.12 15.62 17.91
CA TYR A 122 13.92 16.15 16.81
C TYR A 122 13.12 17.10 15.93
N THR A 123 13.78 18.12 15.39
CA THR A 123 13.15 19.03 14.43
C THR A 123 12.83 18.30 13.12
N ILE A 124 11.86 18.83 12.38
CA ILE A 124 11.47 18.31 11.07
C ILE A 124 12.68 18.20 10.14
N GLY A 125 13.46 19.27 10.06
CA GLY A 125 14.63 19.29 9.19
C GLY A 125 15.70 18.28 9.59
N LYS A 126 15.92 18.03 10.89
CA LYS A 126 16.89 17.05 11.33
C LYS A 126 16.51 15.64 10.86
N GLN A 127 15.24 15.29 10.93
CA GLN A 127 14.73 13.97 10.55
C GLN A 127 14.82 13.76 9.03
N ILE A 128 14.47 14.75 8.22
CA ILE A 128 14.57 14.66 6.75
C ILE A 128 16.05 14.66 6.30
N MET A 129 16.87 15.55 6.89
CA MET A 129 18.30 15.60 6.57
C MET A 129 19.03 14.30 6.89
N GLU A 130 18.61 13.54 7.89
CA GLU A 130 19.23 12.28 8.27
C GLU A 130 19.21 11.30 7.10
N ALA A 131 18.06 11.10 6.44
CA ALA A 131 17.93 10.24 5.27
C ALA A 131 18.81 10.74 4.10
N ILE A 132 18.78 12.03 3.82
CA ILE A 132 19.57 12.66 2.74
C ILE A 132 21.06 12.48 2.98
N ILE A 133 21.56 12.74 4.19
CA ILE A 133 22.98 12.59 4.51
C ILE A 133 23.41 11.12 4.42
N LEU A 134 22.59 10.21 4.96
CA LEU A 134 22.89 8.78 4.99
C LEU A 134 22.99 8.20 3.57
N HIS A 135 22.00 8.49 2.71
CA HIS A 135 21.86 7.83 1.42
C HIS A 135 22.53 8.58 0.27
N GLN A 136 22.52 9.91 0.30
CA GLN A 136 23.11 10.72 -0.78
C GLN A 136 24.51 11.25 -0.45
N ARG A 137 25.00 11.01 0.77
CA ARG A 137 26.32 11.43 1.25
C ARG A 137 26.57 12.94 1.10
N LEU A 138 25.50 13.74 1.15
CA LEU A 138 25.59 15.20 1.07
C LEU A 138 26.11 15.79 2.39
N ARG A 139 26.81 16.92 2.28
CA ARG A 139 27.22 17.70 3.47
C ARG A 139 26.00 18.36 4.11
N LYS A 140 26.06 18.61 5.41
CA LYS A 140 24.97 19.17 6.20
C LYS A 140 24.32 20.42 5.58
N LYS A 141 25.11 21.32 4.98
CA LYS A 141 24.61 22.55 4.34
C LYS A 141 23.78 22.22 3.08
N GLU A 142 24.23 21.27 2.27
CA GLU A 142 23.56 20.83 1.06
C GLU A 142 22.29 20.04 1.39
N ALA A 143 22.37 19.15 2.40
CA ALA A 143 21.21 18.43 2.91
C ALA A 143 20.13 19.39 3.44
N ARG A 144 20.51 20.46 4.17
CA ARG A 144 19.56 21.49 4.61
C ARG A 144 18.87 22.19 3.45
N LYS A 145 19.62 22.57 2.41
CA LYS A 145 19.06 23.19 1.21
C LYS A 145 18.04 22.26 0.55
N LYS A 146 18.42 21.00 0.32
CA LYS A 146 17.52 20.00 -0.28
C LYS A 146 16.29 19.74 0.58
N THR A 147 16.42 19.74 1.90
CA THR A 147 15.28 19.61 2.82
C THR A 147 14.30 20.78 2.67
N ILE A 148 14.78 22.02 2.55
CA ILE A 148 13.94 23.20 2.30
C ILE A 148 13.21 23.05 0.96
N GLU A 149 13.92 22.63 -0.10
CA GLU A 149 13.33 22.36 -1.42
C GLU A 149 12.20 21.31 -1.32
N MET A 150 12.43 20.22 -0.58
CA MET A 150 11.40 19.18 -0.37
C MET A 150 10.21 19.68 0.44
N LEU A 151 10.44 20.45 1.50
CA LEU A 151 9.34 21.06 2.28
C LEU A 151 8.52 22.06 1.44
N HIS A 152 9.18 22.77 0.53
CA HIS A 152 8.49 23.63 -0.44
C HIS A 152 7.67 22.81 -1.43
N ALA A 153 8.22 21.73 -2.01
CA ALA A 153 7.55 20.86 -2.96
C ALA A 153 6.26 20.23 -2.39
N VAL A 154 6.27 19.90 -1.08
CA VAL A 154 5.06 19.37 -0.40
C VAL A 154 4.11 20.49 0.09
N GLY A 155 4.39 21.75 -0.22
CA GLY A 155 3.54 22.90 0.12
C GLY A 155 3.51 23.25 1.62
N ILE A 156 4.62 23.03 2.33
CA ILE A 156 4.78 23.54 3.71
C ILE A 156 5.00 25.06 3.66
N PRO A 157 4.23 25.86 4.41
CA PRO A 157 4.44 27.29 4.48
C PRO A 157 5.75 27.63 5.21
N SER A 158 6.48 28.66 4.70
CA SER A 158 7.73 29.15 5.29
C SER A 158 8.75 28.02 5.60
N PRO A 159 9.17 27.22 4.59
CA PRO A 159 9.99 26.03 4.81
C PRO A 159 11.33 26.33 5.49
N GLU A 160 11.89 27.54 5.29
CA GLU A 160 13.12 28.02 5.93
C GLU A 160 13.00 28.11 7.45
N ARG A 161 11.78 28.37 7.95
CA ARG A 161 11.46 28.40 9.37
C ARG A 161 11.04 27.03 9.87
N THR A 162 10.12 26.39 9.15
CA THR A 162 9.52 25.11 9.55
C THR A 162 10.56 23.99 9.66
N ILE A 163 11.66 24.07 8.93
CA ILE A 163 12.78 23.10 9.04
C ILE A 163 13.34 23.01 10.47
N ASP A 164 13.28 24.08 11.25
CA ASP A 164 13.78 24.14 12.62
C ASP A 164 12.68 23.93 13.68
N GLU A 165 11.42 23.73 13.26
CA GLU A 165 10.28 23.44 14.14
C GLU A 165 10.21 21.94 14.50
N TYR A 166 9.56 21.65 15.63
CA TYR A 166 9.31 20.29 16.12
C TYR A 166 7.93 19.78 15.64
N PRO A 167 7.70 18.47 15.59
CA PRO A 167 6.42 17.91 15.15
C PRO A 167 5.18 18.45 15.88
N HIS A 168 5.28 18.71 17.19
CA HIS A 168 4.16 19.23 17.97
C HIS A 168 3.78 20.69 17.64
N GLN A 169 4.64 21.42 16.94
CA GLN A 169 4.39 22.80 16.48
C GLN A 169 3.63 22.85 15.15
N LEU A 170 3.48 21.69 14.47
CA LEU A 170 2.82 21.57 13.18
C LEU A 170 1.37 21.08 13.34
N SER A 171 0.47 21.53 12.44
CA SER A 171 -0.86 20.94 12.30
C SER A 171 -0.79 19.48 11.81
N GLY A 172 -1.89 18.72 11.91
CA GLY A 172 -1.97 17.35 11.40
C GLY A 172 -1.61 17.24 9.91
N GLY A 173 -2.19 18.10 9.08
CA GLY A 173 -1.89 18.14 7.64
C GLY A 173 -0.44 18.56 7.34
N MET A 174 0.17 19.46 8.12
CA MET A 174 1.58 19.82 7.97
C MET A 174 2.50 18.66 8.36
N ARG A 175 2.18 17.91 9.42
CA ARG A 175 2.93 16.70 9.79
C ARG A 175 2.87 15.66 8.69
N GLN A 176 1.70 15.44 8.09
CA GLN A 176 1.53 14.53 6.97
C GLN A 176 2.39 14.94 5.77
N ARG A 177 2.35 16.23 5.39
CA ARG A 177 3.20 16.78 4.32
C ARG A 177 4.69 16.62 4.63
N ALA A 178 5.12 16.83 5.89
CA ALA A 178 6.50 16.63 6.31
C ALA A 178 6.94 15.16 6.22
N MET A 179 6.05 14.20 6.53
CA MET A 179 6.32 12.77 6.34
C MET A 179 6.45 12.41 4.85
N ILE A 180 5.58 12.96 3.99
CA ILE A 180 5.70 12.78 2.54
C ILE A 180 7.04 13.34 2.05
N ALA A 181 7.44 14.53 2.51
CA ALA A 181 8.74 15.11 2.19
C ALA A 181 9.90 14.21 2.64
N MET A 182 9.82 13.64 3.83
CA MET A 182 10.82 12.70 4.34
C MET A 182 10.89 11.44 3.50
N ALA A 183 9.76 10.83 3.16
CA ALA A 183 9.71 9.60 2.35
C ALA A 183 10.25 9.84 0.94
N LEU A 184 9.97 10.98 0.31
CA LEU A 184 10.42 11.31 -1.04
C LEU A 184 11.81 11.98 -1.11
N SER A 185 12.44 12.30 0.01
CA SER A 185 13.70 13.06 0.08
C SER A 185 14.86 12.43 -0.68
N CYS A 186 14.85 11.11 -0.86
CA CYS A 186 15.86 10.36 -1.61
C CYS A 186 15.41 9.97 -3.03
N ASN A 187 14.27 10.45 -3.52
CA ASN A 187 13.68 10.11 -4.82
C ASN A 187 13.53 8.59 -5.01
N PRO A 188 12.75 7.92 -4.17
CA PRO A 188 12.60 6.47 -4.23
C PRO A 188 11.91 6.02 -5.52
N SER A 189 12.27 4.84 -6.02
CA SER A 189 11.59 4.19 -7.14
C SER A 189 10.19 3.70 -6.77
N LEU A 190 9.99 3.32 -5.49
CA LEU A 190 8.71 2.89 -4.93
C LEU A 190 8.42 3.65 -3.63
N LEU A 191 7.23 4.22 -3.54
CA LEU A 191 6.63 4.73 -2.31
C LEU A 191 5.51 3.79 -1.87
N ILE A 192 5.61 3.21 -0.70
CA ILE A 192 4.52 2.48 -0.05
C ILE A 192 3.79 3.47 0.85
N ALA A 193 2.51 3.70 0.59
CA ALA A 193 1.65 4.61 1.37
C ALA A 193 0.58 3.79 2.09
N ASP A 194 0.82 3.50 3.36
CA ASP A 194 -0.09 2.70 4.20
C ASP A 194 -1.07 3.63 4.93
N GLU A 195 -2.30 3.69 4.43
CA GLU A 195 -3.39 4.55 4.90
C GLU A 195 -2.96 6.03 5.12
N PRO A 196 -2.36 6.68 4.12
CA PRO A 196 -1.67 7.96 4.30
C PRO A 196 -2.58 9.13 4.66
N THR A 197 -3.89 8.96 4.62
CA THR A 197 -4.88 10.01 4.89
C THR A 197 -5.78 9.70 6.08
N THR A 198 -5.55 8.59 6.78
CA THR A 198 -6.29 8.25 8.00
C THR A 198 -6.12 9.34 9.05
N ALA A 199 -7.20 9.70 9.72
CA ALA A 199 -7.29 10.76 10.73
C ALA A 199 -7.12 12.21 10.20
N LEU A 200 -7.23 12.44 8.89
CA LEU A 200 -7.33 13.78 8.30
C LEU A 200 -8.80 14.11 7.98
N ASP A 201 -9.14 15.40 8.07
CA ASP A 201 -10.44 15.85 7.56
C ASP A 201 -10.49 15.75 6.03
N VAL A 202 -11.71 15.67 5.46
CA VAL A 202 -11.94 15.42 4.03
C VAL A 202 -11.23 16.44 3.13
N THR A 203 -11.14 17.70 3.56
CA THR A 203 -10.50 18.75 2.76
C THR A 203 -8.99 18.56 2.70
N ILE A 204 -8.36 18.29 3.83
CA ILE A 204 -6.92 18.03 3.92
C ILE A 204 -6.59 16.70 3.23
N GLN A 205 -7.43 15.68 3.36
CA GLN A 205 -7.29 14.42 2.63
C GLN A 205 -7.20 14.64 1.12
N ALA A 206 -8.15 15.40 0.55
CA ALA A 206 -8.14 15.71 -0.89
C ALA A 206 -6.85 16.42 -1.33
N GLN A 207 -6.39 17.41 -0.54
CA GLN A 207 -5.15 18.13 -0.81
C GLN A 207 -3.90 17.23 -0.74
N VAL A 208 -3.85 16.28 0.21
CA VAL A 208 -2.73 15.34 0.34
C VAL A 208 -2.71 14.36 -0.82
N LEU A 209 -3.87 13.88 -1.27
CA LEU A 209 -3.98 12.97 -2.42
C LEU A 209 -3.56 13.67 -3.72
N GLU A 210 -4.01 14.89 -3.96
CA GLU A 210 -3.58 15.70 -5.10
C GLU A 210 -2.06 15.93 -5.08
N LEU A 211 -1.51 16.29 -3.91
CA LEU A 211 -0.07 16.44 -3.72
C LEU A 211 0.68 15.16 -4.08
N MET A 212 0.25 13.99 -3.57
CA MET A 212 0.90 12.72 -3.86
C MET A 212 0.89 12.39 -5.36
N ASN A 213 -0.21 12.69 -6.06
CA ASN A 213 -0.34 12.47 -7.49
C ASN A 213 0.61 13.36 -8.30
N ASN A 214 0.73 14.62 -7.91
CA ASN A 214 1.66 15.57 -8.53
C ASN A 214 3.12 15.13 -8.31
N LEU A 215 3.48 14.77 -7.07
CA LEU A 215 4.83 14.31 -6.74
C LEU A 215 5.17 12.96 -7.40
N ARG A 216 4.21 12.04 -7.55
CA ARG A 216 4.39 10.81 -8.32
C ARG A 216 4.89 11.11 -9.74
N THR A 217 4.22 12.06 -10.40
CA THR A 217 4.54 12.44 -11.78
C THR A 217 5.89 13.16 -11.86
N GLU A 218 6.16 14.08 -10.94
CA GLU A 218 7.40 14.86 -10.89
C GLU A 218 8.63 13.97 -10.63
N PHE A 219 8.54 13.08 -9.62
CA PHE A 219 9.65 12.19 -9.21
C PHE A 219 9.67 10.85 -9.95
N LYS A 220 8.68 10.57 -10.82
CA LYS A 220 8.53 9.28 -11.54
C LYS A 220 8.55 8.07 -10.61
N THR A 221 7.96 8.21 -9.45
CA THR A 221 7.90 7.19 -8.40
C THR A 221 6.68 6.30 -8.61
N ALA A 222 6.84 4.98 -8.50
CA ALA A 222 5.70 4.06 -8.39
C ALA A 222 5.10 4.16 -6.98
N ILE A 223 3.79 3.95 -6.84
CA ILE A 223 3.13 3.97 -5.53
C ILE A 223 2.40 2.65 -5.29
N LEU A 224 2.63 2.03 -4.12
CA LEU A 224 1.71 1.06 -3.54
C LEU A 224 0.82 1.80 -2.54
N PHE A 225 -0.43 2.04 -2.92
CA PHE A 225 -1.39 2.80 -2.14
C PHE A 225 -2.33 1.86 -1.38
N ILE A 226 -2.19 1.79 -0.08
CA ILE A 226 -2.99 0.94 0.81
C ILE A 226 -4.06 1.78 1.48
N THR A 227 -5.32 1.36 1.37
CA THR A 227 -6.46 2.01 2.04
C THR A 227 -7.64 1.05 2.16
N HIS A 228 -8.56 1.37 3.06
CA HIS A 228 -9.89 0.77 3.12
C HIS A 228 -10.96 1.66 2.43
N ASP A 229 -10.59 2.88 2.01
CA ASP A 229 -11.48 3.83 1.34
C ASP A 229 -11.41 3.67 -0.19
N LEU A 230 -12.43 3.04 -0.74
CA LEU A 230 -12.56 2.84 -2.19
C LEU A 230 -12.84 4.14 -2.95
N GLY A 231 -13.42 5.15 -2.31
CA GLY A 231 -13.63 6.47 -2.93
C GLY A 231 -12.31 7.16 -3.28
N VAL A 232 -11.28 6.96 -2.43
CA VAL A 232 -9.92 7.44 -2.68
C VAL A 232 -9.28 6.69 -3.85
N ILE A 233 -9.45 5.38 -3.92
CA ILE A 233 -8.87 4.51 -4.95
C ILE A 233 -9.28 4.91 -6.35
N ALA A 234 -10.56 5.27 -6.56
CA ALA A 234 -11.09 5.62 -7.88
C ALA A 234 -10.30 6.70 -8.64
N ASN A 235 -9.66 7.62 -7.90
CA ASN A 235 -8.95 8.78 -8.47
C ASN A 235 -7.43 8.68 -8.36
N MET A 236 -6.91 7.72 -7.59
CA MET A 236 -5.49 7.69 -7.22
C MET A 236 -4.69 6.60 -7.90
N VAL A 237 -5.35 5.52 -8.36
CA VAL A 237 -4.63 4.32 -8.78
C VAL A 237 -4.90 3.93 -10.23
N ASP A 238 -3.95 3.24 -10.83
CA ASP A 238 -4.07 2.69 -12.18
C ASP A 238 -4.71 1.29 -12.13
N ASP A 239 -4.20 0.45 -11.22
CA ASP A 239 -4.65 -0.93 -11.02
C ASP A 239 -4.98 -1.16 -9.53
N VAL A 240 -5.86 -2.13 -9.23
CA VAL A 240 -6.29 -2.46 -7.88
C VAL A 240 -6.14 -3.95 -7.63
N VAL A 241 -5.67 -4.30 -6.44
CA VAL A 241 -5.80 -5.64 -5.86
C VAL A 241 -6.67 -5.59 -4.61
N VAL A 242 -7.63 -6.48 -4.53
CA VAL A 242 -8.56 -6.61 -3.40
C VAL A 242 -8.10 -7.76 -2.52
N MET A 243 -7.86 -7.49 -1.25
CA MET A 243 -7.32 -8.44 -0.29
C MET A 243 -8.36 -8.83 0.75
N TYR A 244 -8.48 -10.13 1.01
CA TYR A 244 -9.36 -10.69 2.04
C TYR A 244 -8.65 -11.85 2.73
N LEU A 245 -8.63 -11.85 4.08
CA LEU A 245 -7.99 -12.89 4.91
C LEU A 245 -6.62 -13.36 4.41
N GLY A 246 -5.71 -12.40 4.23
CA GLY A 246 -4.33 -12.69 3.83
C GLY A 246 -4.14 -13.10 2.37
N ARG A 247 -5.17 -13.06 1.53
CA ARG A 247 -5.15 -13.47 0.12
C ARG A 247 -5.66 -12.39 -0.81
N ILE A 248 -5.15 -12.34 -2.03
CA ILE A 248 -5.75 -11.53 -3.09
C ILE A 248 -6.93 -12.32 -3.67
N VAL A 249 -8.10 -11.71 -3.64
CA VAL A 249 -9.34 -12.31 -4.15
C VAL A 249 -9.74 -11.76 -5.53
N GLU A 250 -9.27 -10.54 -5.86
CA GLU A 250 -9.51 -9.92 -7.17
C GLU A 250 -8.40 -8.94 -7.50
N GLY A 251 -8.08 -8.77 -8.79
CA GLY A 251 -7.11 -7.80 -9.28
C GLY A 251 -7.43 -7.38 -10.71
N ALA A 252 -7.54 -6.07 -10.97
CA ALA A 252 -7.84 -5.54 -12.29
C ALA A 252 -7.50 -4.02 -12.38
N PRO A 253 -7.55 -3.43 -13.58
CA PRO A 253 -7.59 -1.97 -13.74
C PRO A 253 -8.69 -1.36 -12.88
N VAL A 254 -8.43 -0.19 -12.29
CA VAL A 254 -9.37 0.46 -11.36
C VAL A 254 -10.77 0.58 -11.94
N ARG A 255 -10.88 0.93 -13.22
CA ARG A 255 -12.17 1.06 -13.91
C ARG A 255 -12.98 -0.24 -13.88
N ASP A 256 -12.33 -1.38 -14.09
CA ASP A 256 -12.99 -2.68 -14.15
C ASP A 256 -13.44 -3.15 -12.77
N ILE A 257 -12.67 -2.86 -11.73
CA ILE A 257 -13.08 -3.09 -10.33
C ILE A 257 -14.35 -2.32 -9.99
N PHE A 258 -14.48 -1.05 -10.43
CA PHE A 258 -15.65 -0.22 -10.12
C PHE A 258 -16.89 -0.55 -10.96
N HIS A 259 -16.71 -0.90 -12.24
CA HIS A 259 -17.85 -1.10 -13.15
C HIS A 259 -18.25 -2.54 -13.37
N ASN A 260 -17.35 -3.49 -13.14
CA ASN A 260 -17.58 -4.91 -13.42
C ASN A 260 -16.81 -5.82 -12.45
N PRO A 261 -16.94 -5.59 -11.12
CA PRO A 261 -16.31 -6.47 -10.14
C PRO A 261 -16.73 -7.92 -10.36
N LYS A 262 -15.84 -8.85 -10.06
CA LYS A 262 -16.07 -10.28 -10.27
C LYS A 262 -16.30 -11.01 -8.93
N HIS A 263 -15.45 -10.74 -7.95
CA HIS A 263 -15.55 -11.44 -6.68
C HIS A 263 -16.74 -10.90 -5.84
N PRO A 264 -17.58 -11.76 -5.23
CA PRO A 264 -18.71 -11.31 -4.40
C PRO A 264 -18.34 -10.40 -3.23
N TYR A 265 -17.13 -10.55 -2.67
CA TYR A 265 -16.59 -9.63 -1.67
C TYR A 265 -16.40 -8.21 -2.23
N THR A 266 -15.83 -8.09 -3.44
CA THR A 266 -15.63 -6.79 -4.10
C THR A 266 -16.97 -6.12 -4.39
N HIS A 267 -17.99 -6.89 -4.82
CA HIS A 267 -19.36 -6.40 -4.95
C HIS A 267 -19.90 -5.84 -3.62
N GLY A 268 -19.68 -6.57 -2.53
CA GLY A 268 -20.07 -6.12 -1.19
C GLY A 268 -19.39 -4.81 -0.78
N LEU A 269 -18.09 -4.69 -1.05
CA LEU A 269 -17.32 -3.45 -0.79
C LEU A 269 -17.87 -2.28 -1.62
N MET A 270 -18.17 -2.47 -2.90
CA MET A 270 -18.74 -1.43 -3.77
C MET A 270 -20.11 -0.97 -3.28
N ASN A 271 -20.97 -1.88 -2.84
CA ASN A 271 -22.30 -1.57 -2.32
C ASN A 271 -22.26 -0.83 -0.97
N SER A 272 -21.13 -0.84 -0.30
CA SER A 272 -20.92 -0.11 0.96
C SER A 272 -20.46 1.34 0.75
N ILE A 273 -20.20 1.76 -0.51
CA ILE A 273 -19.81 3.14 -0.84
C ILE A 273 -21.07 4.01 -0.96
N PRO A 274 -21.13 5.19 -0.29
CA PRO A 274 -22.22 6.13 -0.48
C PRO A 274 -22.28 6.63 -1.93
N SER A 275 -23.43 6.48 -2.60
CA SER A 275 -23.65 7.05 -3.91
C SER A 275 -23.94 8.55 -3.79
N LEU A 276 -23.13 9.39 -4.44
CA LEU A 276 -23.33 10.84 -4.49
C LEU A 276 -24.52 11.23 -5.40
N THR A 277 -25.00 10.32 -6.25
CA THR A 277 -26.09 10.55 -7.21
C THR A 277 -27.47 10.11 -6.70
N SER A 278 -27.52 9.37 -5.62
CA SER A 278 -28.80 8.91 -5.03
C SER A 278 -29.52 10.09 -4.38
N THR A 279 -30.66 10.47 -4.94
CA THR A 279 -31.57 11.48 -4.36
C THR A 279 -32.38 10.94 -3.17
N ARG A 280 -32.34 9.63 -2.92
CA ARG A 280 -32.94 8.98 -1.77
C ARG A 280 -31.85 8.61 -0.75
N LYS A 281 -32.16 8.75 0.53
CA LYS A 281 -31.36 8.17 1.63
C LYS A 281 -31.47 6.64 1.56
N GLU A 282 -30.69 6.04 0.66
CA GLU A 282 -30.54 4.59 0.64
C GLU A 282 -29.69 4.18 1.83
N ARG A 283 -30.15 3.17 2.55
CA ARG A 283 -29.38 2.58 3.64
C ARG A 283 -28.23 1.81 3.02
N LEU A 284 -26.99 2.15 3.36
CA LEU A 284 -25.82 1.39 2.94
C LEU A 284 -25.99 -0.07 3.40
N THR A 285 -25.72 -1.00 2.50
CA THR A 285 -25.79 -2.44 2.81
C THR A 285 -24.41 -2.90 3.22
N PRO A 286 -24.13 -3.09 4.52
CA PRO A 286 -22.86 -3.64 4.96
C PRO A 286 -22.74 -5.09 4.48
N ILE A 287 -21.49 -5.56 4.33
CA ILE A 287 -21.23 -6.98 4.09
C ILE A 287 -21.62 -7.73 5.37
N GLU A 288 -22.66 -8.58 5.29
CA GLU A 288 -23.17 -9.33 6.43
C GLU A 288 -22.15 -10.36 6.94
N GLY A 289 -22.24 -10.69 8.22
CA GLY A 289 -21.40 -11.68 8.88
C GLY A 289 -20.11 -11.11 9.47
N ILE A 290 -19.40 -11.96 10.18
CA ILE A 290 -18.15 -11.64 10.87
C ILE A 290 -16.98 -12.11 10.00
N VAL A 291 -15.91 -11.33 9.94
CA VAL A 291 -14.64 -11.76 9.29
C VAL A 291 -14.09 -12.92 10.11
N PRO A 292 -13.79 -14.08 9.50
CA PRO A 292 -13.15 -15.19 10.21
C PRO A 292 -11.80 -14.78 10.79
N ASP A 293 -11.36 -15.49 11.85
CA ASP A 293 -10.08 -15.22 12.47
C ASP A 293 -8.92 -15.68 11.57
N SER A 294 -7.85 -14.91 11.53
CA SER A 294 -6.62 -15.26 10.80
C SER A 294 -5.87 -16.48 11.39
N PHE A 295 -6.24 -16.91 12.59
CA PHE A 295 -5.74 -18.13 13.24
C PHE A 295 -6.43 -19.40 12.74
N GLU A 296 -7.62 -19.29 12.13
CA GLU A 296 -8.33 -20.44 11.61
C GLU A 296 -7.67 -21.00 10.33
N ILE A 297 -7.59 -22.33 10.25
CA ILE A 297 -7.15 -23.02 9.03
C ILE A 297 -8.34 -23.16 8.10
N LEU A 298 -8.38 -22.34 7.07
CA LEU A 298 -9.44 -22.42 6.06
C LEU A 298 -9.23 -23.66 5.18
N GLN A 299 -10.24 -24.52 5.09
CA GLN A 299 -10.27 -25.64 4.16
C GLN A 299 -10.76 -25.23 2.77
N GLY A 300 -11.55 -24.16 2.70
CA GLY A 300 -12.17 -23.64 1.50
C GLY A 300 -11.96 -22.13 1.29
N CYS A 301 -12.85 -21.55 0.50
CA CYS A 301 -12.87 -20.10 0.23
C CYS A 301 -13.06 -19.30 1.53
N GLY A 302 -12.12 -18.40 1.85
CA GLY A 302 -12.21 -17.59 3.08
C GLY A 302 -13.46 -16.71 3.17
N PHE A 303 -14.05 -16.34 2.04
CA PHE A 303 -15.28 -15.54 2.01
C PHE A 303 -16.56 -16.40 2.09
N GLU A 304 -16.46 -17.73 2.10
CA GLU A 304 -17.60 -18.66 2.09
C GLU A 304 -18.68 -18.31 3.13
N PRO A 305 -18.37 -18.03 4.42
CA PRO A 305 -19.39 -17.77 5.43
C PRO A 305 -20.22 -16.48 5.20
N ARG A 306 -19.71 -15.58 4.36
CA ARG A 306 -20.30 -14.27 4.07
C ARG A 306 -20.78 -14.16 2.60
N CYS A 307 -20.58 -15.20 1.79
CA CYS A 307 -20.83 -15.17 0.37
C CYS A 307 -22.31 -15.46 0.06
N PRO A 308 -23.05 -14.54 -0.60
CA PRO A 308 -24.43 -14.80 -1.02
C PRO A 308 -24.54 -15.87 -2.14
N HIS A 309 -23.42 -16.25 -2.77
CA HIS A 309 -23.36 -17.21 -3.88
C HIS A 309 -22.58 -18.47 -3.49
N VAL A 310 -22.55 -18.82 -2.21
CA VAL A 310 -21.81 -19.98 -1.72
C VAL A 310 -22.24 -21.28 -2.41
N MET A 311 -21.26 -22.07 -2.82
CA MET A 311 -21.42 -23.41 -3.41
C MET A 311 -20.71 -24.45 -2.53
N GLU A 312 -21.02 -25.74 -2.71
CA GLU A 312 -20.40 -26.81 -1.92
C GLU A 312 -18.88 -26.85 -2.07
N ILE A 313 -18.37 -26.61 -3.28
CA ILE A 313 -16.93 -26.54 -3.55
C ILE A 313 -16.24 -25.42 -2.75
N CYS A 314 -16.93 -24.31 -2.50
CA CYS A 314 -16.39 -23.19 -1.70
C CYS A 314 -16.03 -23.59 -0.28
N ARG A 315 -16.68 -24.61 0.29
CA ARG A 315 -16.43 -25.10 1.66
C ARG A 315 -15.19 -25.98 1.75
N ASN A 316 -14.83 -26.64 0.64
CA ASN A 316 -13.87 -27.72 0.64
C ASN A 316 -12.57 -27.37 -0.11
N GLN A 317 -12.57 -26.33 -0.95
CA GLN A 317 -11.43 -25.99 -1.78
C GLN A 317 -11.22 -24.46 -1.85
N ILE A 318 -9.96 -24.06 -1.81
CA ILE A 318 -9.56 -22.66 -1.96
C ILE A 318 -9.45 -22.34 -3.46
N PRO A 319 -10.20 -21.33 -3.96
CA PRO A 319 -10.08 -20.92 -5.36
C PRO A 319 -8.71 -20.29 -5.63
N GLN A 320 -8.16 -20.56 -6.80
CA GLN A 320 -6.91 -19.95 -7.24
C GLN A 320 -7.17 -18.61 -7.93
N LEU A 321 -6.25 -17.68 -7.80
CA LEU A 321 -6.30 -16.41 -8.54
C LEU A 321 -6.02 -16.67 -10.01
N LYS A 322 -7.02 -16.50 -10.88
CA LYS A 322 -6.95 -16.76 -12.33
C LYS A 322 -7.47 -15.58 -13.13
N GLU A 323 -7.00 -15.45 -14.36
CA GLU A 323 -7.54 -14.47 -15.30
C GLU A 323 -8.92 -14.92 -15.78
N VAL A 324 -9.94 -14.13 -15.44
CA VAL A 324 -11.36 -14.38 -15.77
C VAL A 324 -11.86 -13.49 -16.93
N ALA A 325 -11.10 -12.42 -17.23
CA ALA A 325 -11.25 -11.58 -18.41
C ALA A 325 -9.89 -10.92 -18.69
N PRO A 326 -9.65 -10.35 -19.88
CA PRO A 326 -8.36 -9.73 -20.21
C PRO A 326 -7.90 -8.70 -19.16
N GLY A 327 -6.81 -8.99 -18.47
CA GLY A 327 -6.26 -8.16 -17.38
C GLY A 327 -7.09 -8.16 -16.10
N HIS A 328 -8.08 -9.05 -15.95
CA HIS A 328 -8.93 -9.15 -14.77
C HIS A 328 -8.78 -10.50 -14.09
N LEU A 329 -8.18 -10.52 -12.92
CA LEU A 329 -7.93 -11.70 -12.11
C LEU A 329 -9.01 -11.84 -11.03
N ALA A 330 -9.50 -13.04 -10.77
CA ALA A 330 -10.38 -13.34 -9.63
C ALA A 330 -10.12 -14.74 -9.06
N ALA A 331 -10.23 -14.85 -7.74
CA ALA A 331 -10.15 -16.11 -7.01
C ALA A 331 -11.57 -16.52 -6.58
N CYS A 332 -12.39 -17.00 -7.52
CA CYS A 332 -13.78 -17.33 -7.25
C CYS A 332 -14.26 -18.48 -8.14
N TRP A 333 -14.89 -19.48 -7.54
CA TRP A 333 -15.46 -20.65 -8.23
C TRP A 333 -16.63 -20.35 -9.18
N LEU A 334 -17.21 -19.15 -9.14
CA LEU A 334 -18.24 -18.72 -10.09
C LEU A 334 -17.70 -18.57 -11.53
N PHE A 335 -16.39 -18.56 -11.71
CA PHE A 335 -15.71 -18.36 -13.00
C PHE A 335 -14.85 -19.55 -13.42
N GLU A 336 -15.04 -20.70 -12.77
CA GLU A 336 -14.38 -21.98 -13.13
C GLU A 336 -15.29 -22.98 -13.84
#